data_3fe535c6553a7a791917105d132834d5
#
_entry.id   3fe535c6553a7a791917105d132834d5
#
_cell.length_a   1.000
_cell.length_b   1.000
_cell.length_c   1.000
_cell.angle_alpha   90.00
_cell.angle_beta   90.00
_cell.angle_gamma   90.00
#
_symmetry.space_group_name_H-M   'P 1'
#
loop_
_entity.id
_entity.type
_entity.pdbx_description
1 polymer ?
#
loop_
_entity_poly.entity_id
_entity_poly.type
_entity_poly.pdbx_seq_one_letter_code
_entity_poly.pdbx_strand_id
1 'polypeptide(L)'
;VAFKNLPRFQRELKKAMKKVPEELLVVAHTKVHLDLLADIIENNDVDTGRSQNGWQSSIGAPTETDPPGGAPIKDTEIVKSQALERAAAVLSGLGPFDSSHIFNNVNYVKYIEERTSFIDLALQRAVARINSPV
;
A
#
# COMPACT_ATOMS: atom_id res chain seq x y z
N VAL A 1 -1.24 13.97 -8.09
CA VAL A 1 -1.54 14.32 -6.70
C VAL A 1 -0.29 14.18 -5.85
N ALA A 2 0.04 15.25 -5.13
CA ALA A 2 1.16 15.22 -4.19
C ALA A 2 0.65 14.77 -2.81
N PHE A 3 1.33 13.78 -2.23
CA PHE A 3 1.00 13.29 -0.88
C PHE A 3 1.84 14.04 0.15
N LYS A 4 1.19 14.81 0.99
CA LYS A 4 1.83 15.63 2.03
C LYS A 4 2.57 14.77 3.05
N ASN A 5 2.06 13.59 3.38
CA ASN A 5 2.64 12.69 4.38
C ASN A 5 3.65 11.68 3.83
N LEU A 6 3.82 11.60 2.49
CA LEU A 6 4.72 10.61 1.88
C LEU A 6 6.19 10.83 2.27
N PRO A 7 6.76 12.06 2.20
CA PRO A 7 8.15 12.25 2.60
C PRO A 7 8.39 11.89 4.08
N ARG A 8 7.44 12.21 4.95
CA ARG A 8 7.53 11.86 6.37
C ARG A 8 7.47 10.35 6.56
N PHE A 9 6.54 9.68 5.88
CA PHE A 9 6.44 8.21 5.93
C PHE A 9 7.74 7.55 5.49
N GLN A 10 8.29 7.97 4.35
CA GLN A 10 9.54 7.41 3.82
C GLN A 10 10.71 7.63 4.77
N ARG A 11 10.81 8.80 5.37
CA ARG A 11 11.87 9.13 6.35
C ARG A 11 11.74 8.28 7.61
N GLU A 12 10.53 8.18 8.17
CA GLU A 12 10.28 7.41 9.39
C GLU A 12 10.47 5.91 9.16
N LEU A 13 10.05 5.40 8.00
CA LEU A 13 10.28 4.01 7.63
C LEU A 13 11.77 3.71 7.52
N LYS A 14 12.52 4.55 6.81
CA LYS A 14 13.97 4.39 6.66
C LYS A 14 14.68 4.39 8.01
N LYS A 15 14.28 5.30 8.91
CA LYS A 15 14.83 5.41 10.25
C LYS A 15 14.52 4.16 11.09
N ALA A 16 13.30 3.66 11.02
CA ALA A 16 12.88 2.46 11.73
C ALA A 16 13.60 1.21 11.22
N MET A 17 13.77 1.10 9.89
CA MET A 17 14.42 -0.05 9.27
C MET A 17 15.90 -0.15 9.63
N LYS A 18 16.57 0.97 9.92
CA LYS A 18 17.98 0.98 10.38
C LYS A 18 18.17 0.29 11.72
N LYS A 19 17.11 0.19 12.53
CA LYS A 19 17.14 -0.45 13.85
C LYS A 19 16.82 -1.94 13.82
N VAL A 20 16.44 -2.46 12.64
CA VAL A 20 16.05 -3.85 12.47
C VAL A 20 17.25 -4.67 12.01
N PRO A 21 17.53 -5.82 12.64
CA PRO A 21 18.58 -6.73 12.15
C PRO A 21 18.32 -7.13 10.70
N GLU A 22 19.38 -7.26 9.91
CA GLU A 22 19.27 -7.53 8.46
C GLU A 22 18.39 -8.74 8.16
N GLU A 23 18.51 -9.80 8.96
CA GLU A 23 17.72 -11.04 8.77
C GLU A 23 16.22 -10.84 9.00
N LEU A 24 15.81 -9.72 9.61
CA LEU A 24 14.40 -9.39 9.85
C LEU A 24 13.88 -8.26 8.95
N LEU A 25 14.74 -7.68 8.11
CA LEU A 25 14.34 -6.54 7.26
C LEU A 25 13.20 -6.91 6.31
N VAL A 26 13.26 -8.07 5.68
CA VAL A 26 12.21 -8.51 4.75
C VAL A 26 10.88 -8.69 5.48
N VAL A 27 10.90 -9.29 6.66
CA VAL A 27 9.69 -9.51 7.47
C VAL A 27 9.07 -8.18 7.88
N ALA A 28 9.89 -7.26 8.38
CA ALA A 28 9.42 -5.94 8.82
C ALA A 28 8.88 -5.12 7.64
N HIS A 29 9.58 -5.10 6.51
CA HIS A 29 9.15 -4.37 5.31
C HIS A 29 7.83 -4.94 4.76
N THR A 30 7.74 -6.27 4.66
CA THR A 30 6.52 -6.95 4.21
C THR A 30 5.32 -6.56 5.07
N LYS A 31 5.49 -6.55 6.39
CA LYS A 31 4.41 -6.16 7.30
C LYS A 31 3.95 -4.72 7.08
N VAL A 32 4.88 -3.77 6.97
CA VAL A 32 4.54 -2.36 6.73
C VAL A 32 3.78 -2.22 5.40
N HIS A 33 4.25 -2.87 4.35
CA HIS A 33 3.61 -2.83 3.04
C HIS A 33 2.16 -3.37 3.10
N LEU A 34 1.97 -4.54 3.69
CA LEU A 34 0.65 -5.17 3.76
C LEU A 34 -0.31 -4.38 4.65
N ASP A 35 0.16 -3.85 5.77
CA ASP A 35 -0.66 -3.02 6.67
C ASP A 35 -1.10 -1.73 5.96
N LEU A 36 -0.19 -1.09 5.22
CA LEU A 36 -0.50 0.13 4.46
C LEU A 36 -1.50 -0.16 3.33
N LEU A 37 -1.30 -1.24 2.59
CA LEU A 37 -2.20 -1.65 1.52
C LEU A 37 -3.61 -1.92 2.05
N ALA A 38 -3.72 -2.64 3.17
CA ALA A 38 -5.00 -2.92 3.80
C ALA A 38 -5.73 -1.63 4.21
N ASP A 39 -5.01 -0.69 4.81
CA ASP A 39 -5.57 0.60 5.24
C ASP A 39 -6.08 1.40 4.03
N ILE A 40 -5.29 1.46 2.97
CA ILE A 40 -5.68 2.17 1.74
C ILE A 40 -6.98 1.58 1.17
N ILE A 41 -7.06 0.26 1.06
CA ILE A 41 -8.24 -0.41 0.51
C ILE A 41 -9.47 -0.19 1.39
N GLU A 42 -9.33 -0.32 2.71
CA GLU A 42 -10.44 -0.12 3.65
C GLU A 42 -11.05 1.27 3.57
N ASN A 43 -10.25 2.28 3.24
CA ASN A 43 -10.69 3.68 3.20
C ASN A 43 -10.91 4.22 1.79
N ASN A 44 -10.76 3.39 0.77
CA ASN A 44 -11.07 3.76 -0.61
C ASN A 44 -12.58 3.75 -0.81
N ASP A 45 -13.15 4.89 -1.21
CA ASP A 45 -14.58 4.99 -1.50
C ASP A 45 -15.01 3.93 -2.53
N VAL A 46 -16.12 3.26 -2.25
CA VAL A 46 -16.67 2.22 -3.13
C VAL A 46 -17.95 2.74 -3.80
N ASP A 47 -17.85 3.09 -5.08
CA ASP A 47 -19.00 3.38 -5.93
C ASP A 47 -19.26 2.19 -6.83
N THR A 48 -18.40 2.01 -7.85
CA THR A 48 -18.47 0.82 -8.73
C THR A 48 -17.60 -0.33 -8.21
N GLY A 49 -16.71 -0.07 -7.27
CA GLY A 49 -15.69 -1.00 -6.82
C GLY A 49 -14.42 -1.02 -7.68
N ARG A 50 -14.42 -0.35 -8.82
CA ARG A 50 -13.30 -0.39 -9.76
C ARG A 50 -12.00 0.15 -9.17
N SER A 51 -12.06 1.32 -8.50
CA SER A 51 -10.85 1.90 -7.89
C SER A 51 -10.32 1.02 -6.77
N GLN A 52 -11.20 0.49 -5.93
CA GLN A 52 -10.81 -0.38 -4.81
C GLN A 52 -10.18 -1.68 -5.30
N ASN A 53 -10.68 -2.24 -6.42
CA ASN A 53 -10.16 -3.47 -7.01
C ASN A 53 -8.86 -3.25 -7.79
N GLY A 54 -8.45 -2.01 -8.04
CA GLY A 54 -7.30 -1.68 -8.89
C GLY A 54 -5.96 -1.62 -8.17
N TRP A 55 -5.90 -1.84 -6.86
CA TRP A 55 -4.67 -1.73 -6.09
C TRP A 55 -3.71 -2.87 -6.39
N GLN A 56 -2.47 -2.52 -6.68
CA GLN A 56 -1.42 -3.44 -7.08
C GLN A 56 -0.13 -3.19 -6.28
N SER A 57 0.72 -4.19 -6.25
CA SER A 57 2.02 -4.11 -5.57
C SER A 57 3.14 -4.57 -6.51
N SER A 58 4.32 -3.98 -6.35
CA SER A 58 5.50 -4.39 -7.11
C SER A 58 6.78 -4.17 -6.32
N ILE A 59 7.86 -4.80 -6.77
CA ILE A 59 9.21 -4.61 -6.23
C ILE A 59 10.02 -3.79 -7.23
N GLY A 60 10.76 -2.81 -6.72
CA GLY A 60 11.67 -1.99 -7.54
C GLY A 60 11.03 -0.76 -8.15
N ALA A 61 9.96 -0.91 -8.90
CA ALA A 61 9.26 0.20 -9.54
C ALA A 61 7.80 -0.12 -9.78
N PRO A 62 6.89 0.87 -9.78
CA PRO A 62 5.52 0.67 -10.23
C PRO A 62 5.50 0.22 -11.68
N THR A 63 4.52 -0.60 -12.04
CA THR A 63 4.32 -1.06 -13.41
C THR A 63 3.11 -0.36 -14.03
N GLU A 64 3.04 -0.36 -15.37
CA GLU A 64 1.89 0.16 -16.11
C GLU A 64 0.89 -0.93 -16.46
N THR A 65 0.82 -1.98 -15.63
CA THR A 65 -0.11 -3.07 -15.82
C THR A 65 -1.55 -2.61 -15.62
N ASP A 66 -2.45 -3.16 -16.43
CA ASP A 66 -3.87 -2.91 -16.26
C ASP A 66 -4.34 -3.45 -14.89
N PRO A 67 -5.35 -2.79 -14.28
CA PRO A 67 -5.96 -3.35 -13.09
C PRO A 67 -6.54 -4.74 -13.35
N PRO A 68 -6.71 -5.58 -12.32
CA PRO A 68 -7.35 -6.89 -12.49
C PRO A 68 -8.68 -6.76 -13.24
N GLY A 69 -8.87 -7.61 -14.25
CA GLY A 69 -10.06 -7.59 -15.11
C GLY A 69 -11.27 -8.22 -14.45
N GLY A 70 -12.39 -8.19 -15.18
CA GLY A 70 -13.66 -8.74 -14.72
C GLY A 70 -14.56 -7.72 -14.04
N ALA A 71 -15.72 -8.17 -13.57
CA ALA A 71 -16.66 -7.30 -12.85
C ALA A 71 -16.05 -6.91 -11.49
N PRO A 72 -16.09 -5.61 -11.12
CA PRO A 72 -15.55 -5.18 -9.84
C PRO A 72 -16.33 -5.80 -8.67
N ILE A 73 -15.58 -6.24 -7.65
CA ILE A 73 -16.14 -6.77 -6.41
C ILE A 73 -16.37 -5.58 -5.46
N LYS A 74 -17.56 -5.49 -4.87
CA LYS A 74 -17.91 -4.39 -3.96
C LYS A 74 -17.75 -4.72 -2.49
N ASP A 75 -17.52 -5.98 -2.14
CA ASP A 75 -17.26 -6.40 -0.75
C ASP A 75 -15.81 -6.07 -0.39
N THR A 76 -15.62 -5.05 0.46
CA THR A 76 -14.30 -4.56 0.85
C THR A 76 -13.42 -5.63 1.47
N GLU A 77 -13.97 -6.51 2.30
CA GLU A 77 -13.19 -7.57 2.93
C GLU A 77 -12.67 -8.60 1.93
N ILE A 78 -13.47 -8.93 0.92
CA ILE A 78 -13.05 -9.82 -0.16
C ILE A 78 -11.96 -9.16 -1.00
N VAL A 79 -12.16 -7.91 -1.40
CA VAL A 79 -11.19 -7.14 -2.19
C VAL A 79 -9.87 -7.03 -1.46
N LYS A 80 -9.91 -6.67 -0.17
CA LYS A 80 -8.73 -6.56 0.67
C LYS A 80 -7.98 -7.89 0.76
N SER A 81 -8.69 -8.97 1.03
CA SER A 81 -8.10 -10.31 1.13
C SER A 81 -7.39 -10.72 -0.16
N GLN A 82 -8.03 -10.50 -1.32
CA GLN A 82 -7.43 -10.82 -2.61
C GLN A 82 -6.21 -9.95 -2.92
N ALA A 83 -6.27 -8.65 -2.62
CA ALA A 83 -5.16 -7.74 -2.85
C ALA A 83 -3.96 -8.07 -1.95
N LEU A 84 -4.21 -8.42 -0.69
CA LEU A 84 -3.16 -8.84 0.24
C LEU A 84 -2.51 -10.15 -0.20
N GLU A 85 -3.30 -11.09 -0.71
CA GLU A 85 -2.80 -12.36 -1.25
C GLU A 85 -1.88 -12.13 -2.45
N ARG A 86 -2.31 -11.28 -3.40
CA ARG A 86 -1.48 -10.91 -4.56
C ARG A 86 -0.19 -10.21 -4.13
N ALA A 87 -0.31 -9.27 -3.19
CA ALA A 87 0.84 -8.52 -2.66
C ALA A 87 1.83 -9.46 -1.95
N ALA A 88 1.35 -10.39 -1.13
CA ALA A 88 2.19 -11.36 -0.45
C ALA A 88 2.96 -12.23 -1.45
N ALA A 89 2.32 -12.63 -2.54
CA ALA A 89 2.97 -13.39 -3.61
C ALA A 89 4.10 -12.59 -4.28
N VAL A 90 3.87 -11.31 -4.56
CA VAL A 90 4.89 -10.39 -5.10
C VAL A 90 6.03 -10.22 -4.09
N LEU A 91 5.70 -9.95 -2.83
CA LEU A 91 6.68 -9.66 -1.79
C LEU A 91 7.49 -10.88 -1.35
N SER A 92 7.10 -12.08 -1.77
CA SER A 92 7.90 -13.28 -1.53
C SER A 92 9.27 -13.20 -2.22
N GLY A 93 9.42 -12.34 -3.23
CA GLY A 93 10.69 -12.08 -3.91
C GLY A 93 11.47 -10.88 -3.37
N LEU A 94 11.00 -10.25 -2.28
CA LEU A 94 11.61 -9.05 -1.73
C LEU A 94 12.95 -9.37 -1.05
N GLY A 95 14.01 -8.65 -1.44
CA GLY A 95 15.30 -8.69 -0.76
C GLY A 95 15.40 -7.65 0.37
N PRO A 96 16.42 -7.76 1.26
CA PRO A 96 16.50 -6.91 2.45
C PRO A 96 16.68 -5.42 2.15
N PHE A 97 17.17 -5.06 0.98
CA PHE A 97 17.39 -3.66 0.60
C PHE A 97 16.57 -3.23 -0.61
N ASP A 98 15.63 -4.05 -1.05
CA ASP A 98 14.72 -3.72 -2.14
C ASP A 98 13.69 -2.68 -1.71
N SER A 99 13.15 -1.95 -2.67
CA SER A 99 11.98 -1.10 -2.47
C SER A 99 10.72 -1.81 -2.95
N SER A 100 9.58 -1.48 -2.35
CA SER A 100 8.28 -1.96 -2.80
C SER A 100 7.35 -0.79 -3.09
N HIS A 101 6.37 -1.00 -3.95
CA HIS A 101 5.44 0.03 -4.38
C HIS A 101 4.00 -0.46 -4.30
N ILE A 102 3.12 0.43 -3.85
CA ILE A 102 1.67 0.27 -3.90
C ILE A 102 1.18 1.28 -4.92
N PHE A 103 0.43 0.83 -5.92
CA PHE A 103 -0.02 1.71 -6.99
C PHE A 103 -1.38 1.28 -7.53
N ASN A 104 -2.02 2.22 -8.26
CA ASN A 104 -3.33 1.99 -8.85
C ASN A 104 -3.42 2.76 -10.17
N ASN A 105 -3.61 2.06 -11.27
CA ASN A 105 -3.67 2.64 -12.61
C ASN A 105 -5.10 2.97 -13.07
N VAL A 106 -6.08 2.93 -12.17
CA VAL A 106 -7.45 3.38 -12.46
C VAL A 106 -7.47 4.92 -12.52
N ASN A 107 -7.98 5.46 -13.62
CA ASN A 107 -7.88 6.88 -13.96
C ASN A 107 -8.43 7.86 -12.90
N TYR A 108 -9.45 7.47 -12.15
CA TYR A 108 -10.14 8.41 -11.24
C TYR A 108 -9.70 8.28 -9.78
N VAL A 109 -8.72 7.43 -9.46
CA VAL A 109 -8.21 7.29 -8.07
C VAL A 109 -7.68 8.63 -7.55
N LYS A 110 -6.99 9.40 -8.39
CA LYS A 110 -6.47 10.72 -8.01
C LYS A 110 -7.58 11.68 -7.58
N TYR A 111 -8.76 11.61 -8.18
CA TYR A 111 -9.89 12.47 -7.82
C TYR A 111 -10.49 12.07 -6.47
N ILE A 112 -10.52 10.78 -6.17
CA ILE A 112 -10.92 10.29 -4.85
C ILE A 112 -9.94 10.79 -3.79
N GLU A 113 -8.65 10.71 -4.05
CA GLU A 113 -7.62 11.21 -3.14
C GLU A 113 -7.76 12.72 -2.91
N GLU A 114 -7.96 13.52 -3.96
CA GLU A 114 -8.17 14.96 -3.84
C GLU A 114 -9.35 15.31 -2.95
N ARG A 115 -10.42 14.51 -3.01
CA ARG A 115 -11.64 14.74 -2.23
C ARG A 115 -11.56 14.22 -0.81
N THR A 116 -10.95 13.06 -0.59
CA THR A 116 -11.01 12.35 0.69
C THR A 116 -9.67 12.27 1.42
N SER A 117 -8.56 12.47 0.74
CA SER A 117 -7.19 12.29 1.27
C SER A 117 -6.95 10.89 1.86
N PHE A 118 -7.65 9.86 1.36
CA PHE A 118 -7.61 8.54 1.99
C PHE A 118 -6.22 7.90 1.97
N ILE A 119 -5.42 8.14 0.92
CA ILE A 119 -4.05 7.63 0.84
C ILE A 119 -3.14 8.41 1.79
N ASP A 120 -3.23 9.75 1.77
CA ASP A 120 -2.40 10.60 2.61
C ASP A 120 -2.68 10.34 4.11
N LEU A 121 -3.94 10.11 4.48
CA LEU A 121 -4.31 9.73 5.84
C LEU A 121 -3.80 8.33 6.21
N ALA A 122 -3.79 7.39 5.27
CA ALA A 122 -3.21 6.06 5.48
C ALA A 122 -1.70 6.17 5.76
N LEU A 123 -0.99 7.04 5.04
CA LEU A 123 0.42 7.31 5.28
C LEU A 123 0.65 7.91 6.68
N GLN A 124 -0.21 8.83 7.11
CA GLN A 124 -0.15 9.41 8.45
C GLN A 124 -0.33 8.34 9.53
N ARG A 125 -1.30 7.45 9.38
CA ARG A 125 -1.52 6.34 10.31
C ARG A 125 -0.36 5.35 10.32
N ALA A 126 0.26 5.10 9.14
CA ALA A 126 1.43 4.24 9.03
C ALA A 126 2.62 4.80 9.83
N VAL A 127 2.85 6.12 9.77
CA VAL A 127 3.88 6.77 10.59
C VAL A 127 3.62 6.54 12.08
N ALA A 128 2.37 6.67 12.51
CA ALA A 128 2.01 6.45 13.91
C ALA A 128 2.28 4.99 14.34
N ARG A 129 1.97 4.01 13.47
CA ARG A 129 2.25 2.59 13.76
C ARG A 129 3.75 2.29 13.84
N ILE A 130 4.53 2.85 12.91
CA ILE A 130 6.00 2.67 12.89
C ILE A 130 6.63 3.20 14.18
N ASN A 131 6.11 4.30 14.70
CA ASN A 131 6.65 4.95 15.91
C ASN A 131 5.97 4.48 17.20
N SER A 132 5.02 3.57 17.13
CA SER A 132 4.39 3.03 18.33
C SER A 132 5.36 2.14 19.11
N PRO A 133 5.41 2.25 20.44
CA PRO A 133 6.12 1.28 21.26
C PRO A 133 5.41 -0.07 21.16
N VAL A 134 6.20 -1.13 21.09
CA VAL A 134 5.70 -2.50 21.04
C VAL A 134 5.33 -2.98 22.44
#